data_c1fe7af85fb960a33f35a53d5481c9f5
#
_entry.id   c1fe7af85fb960a33f35a53d5481c9f5
#
_cell.length_a   1.000
_cell.length_b   1.000
_cell.length_c   1.000
_cell.angle_alpha   90.00
_cell.angle_beta   90.00
_cell.angle_gamma   90.00
#
_symmetry.space_group_name_H-M   'P 1'
#
loop_
_entity.id
_entity.type
_entity.pdbx_description
1 polymer ?
#
loop_
_entity_poly.entity_id
_entity_poly.type
_entity_poly.pdbx_seq_one_letter_code
_entity_poly.pdbx_strand_id
1 'polypeptide(L)'
;MCIRDSIATEAMDRLRTTGDSHQRCMVAEVMGRHVGWIALHSGIAAGAHVICIPEVPMSLEEITAQVQRAHDRGRAPLVVVSEGFTLKGMDEAYSDKGLDAFNRPRLGGIGEVLAPEIDRLTGIETRSTVLGHIQRGGSPSAFDRVLATRLGAVSYT
;
A
#
# COMPACT_ATOMS: atom_id res chain seq x y z
N MET A 1 12.31 -1.97 11.80
CA MET A 1 11.50 -2.31 10.60
C MET A 1 11.11 -3.77 10.69
N CYS A 2 9.83 -4.11 10.57
CA CYS A 2 9.37 -5.49 10.69
C CYS A 2 9.52 -6.22 9.35
N ILE A 3 9.38 -7.56 9.38
CA ILE A 3 9.49 -8.37 8.16
C ILE A 3 8.49 -7.94 7.08
N ARG A 4 7.28 -7.51 7.46
CA ARG A 4 6.26 -7.07 6.50
C ARG A 4 6.68 -5.82 5.74
N ASP A 5 7.31 -4.87 6.42
CA ASP A 5 7.85 -3.66 5.79
C ASP A 5 8.96 -4.02 4.82
N SER A 6 9.84 -4.96 5.18
CA SER A 6 10.96 -5.39 4.33
C SER A 6 10.46 -6.08 3.07
N ILE A 7 9.50 -7.01 3.19
CA ILE A 7 8.92 -7.71 2.04
C ILE A 7 8.15 -6.75 1.13
N ALA A 8 7.39 -5.83 1.72
CA ALA A 8 6.68 -4.82 0.95
C ALA A 8 7.66 -3.90 0.19
N THR A 9 8.75 -3.45 0.84
CA THR A 9 9.77 -2.62 0.20
C THR A 9 10.44 -3.36 -0.95
N GLU A 10 10.85 -4.61 -0.76
CA GLU A 10 11.45 -5.43 -1.83
C GLU A 10 10.50 -5.60 -3.04
N ALA A 11 9.21 -5.83 -2.78
CA ALA A 11 8.21 -5.92 -3.83
C ALA A 11 8.07 -4.59 -4.59
N MET A 12 8.07 -3.46 -3.88
CA MET A 12 7.99 -2.13 -4.48
C MET A 12 9.21 -1.77 -5.31
N ASP A 13 10.42 -2.18 -4.92
CA ASP A 13 11.64 -2.00 -5.70
C ASP A 13 11.53 -2.70 -7.06
N ARG A 14 10.94 -3.91 -7.08
CA ARG A 14 10.68 -4.66 -8.32
C ARG A 14 9.62 -3.97 -9.18
N LEU A 15 8.51 -3.49 -8.56
CA LEU A 15 7.47 -2.75 -9.27
C LEU A 15 8.01 -1.45 -9.85
N ARG A 16 8.87 -0.74 -9.12
CA ARG A 16 9.50 0.49 -9.58
C ARG A 16 10.34 0.28 -10.83
N THR A 17 11.21 -0.73 -10.84
CA THR A 17 12.03 -1.04 -12.03
C THR A 17 11.16 -1.44 -13.22
N THR A 18 10.06 -2.15 -12.99
CA THR A 18 9.08 -2.49 -14.02
C THR A 18 8.35 -1.24 -14.52
N GLY A 19 7.93 -0.37 -13.61
CA GLY A 19 7.29 0.91 -13.95
C GLY A 19 8.20 1.80 -14.80
N ASP A 20 9.46 1.94 -14.40
CA ASP A 20 10.46 2.73 -15.12
C ASP A 20 10.70 2.20 -16.55
N SER A 21 10.77 0.88 -16.74
CA SER A 21 10.98 0.28 -18.07
C SER A 21 9.82 0.52 -19.03
N HIS A 22 8.61 0.62 -18.52
CA HIS A 22 7.38 0.77 -19.31
C HIS A 22 6.75 2.16 -19.22
N GLN A 23 7.35 3.07 -18.45
CA GLN A 23 6.82 4.42 -18.18
C GLN A 23 5.37 4.40 -17.66
N ARG A 24 5.06 3.43 -16.78
CA ARG A 24 3.74 3.20 -16.21
C ARG A 24 3.68 3.63 -14.75
N CYS A 25 2.52 4.09 -14.33
CA CYS A 25 2.22 4.25 -12.91
C CYS A 25 1.95 2.88 -12.27
N MET A 26 2.62 2.60 -11.16
CA MET A 26 2.40 1.37 -10.39
C MET A 26 1.68 1.70 -9.09
N VAL A 27 0.58 0.99 -8.81
CA VAL A 27 -0.17 1.07 -7.56
C VAL A 27 0.09 -0.21 -6.77
N ALA A 28 0.76 -0.11 -5.64
CA ALA A 28 1.05 -1.24 -4.75
C ALA A 28 0.09 -1.21 -3.56
N GLU A 29 -0.80 -2.20 -3.46
CA GLU A 29 -1.67 -2.36 -2.31
C GLU A 29 -0.98 -3.25 -1.27
N VAL A 30 -0.89 -2.74 -0.04
CA VAL A 30 -0.28 -3.40 1.11
C VAL A 30 -1.29 -3.62 2.23
N MET A 31 -0.96 -4.54 3.13
CA MET A 31 -1.77 -4.80 4.32
C MET A 31 -1.81 -3.59 5.25
N GLY A 32 -2.92 -3.40 5.92
CA GLY A 32 -3.14 -2.33 6.89
C GLY A 32 -4.61 -1.94 6.94
N ARG A 33 -5.37 -2.47 7.91
CA ARG A 33 -6.83 -2.27 8.01
C ARG A 33 -7.18 -0.90 8.60
N HIS A 34 -6.65 -0.58 9.76
CA HIS A 34 -6.97 0.62 10.52
C HIS A 34 -5.79 1.56 10.68
N VAL A 35 -4.58 1.07 10.39
CA VAL A 35 -3.34 1.82 10.51
C VAL A 35 -2.45 1.54 9.30
N GLY A 36 -1.85 2.59 8.78
CA GLY A 36 -1.06 2.57 7.55
C GLY A 36 0.45 2.39 7.74
N TRP A 37 0.92 1.82 8.86
CA TRP A 37 2.35 1.72 9.15
C TRP A 37 3.16 1.00 8.07
N ILE A 38 2.64 -0.10 7.53
CA ILE A 38 3.33 -0.84 6.46
C ILE A 38 3.43 0.03 5.20
N ALA A 39 2.32 0.65 4.79
CA ALA A 39 2.30 1.54 3.63
C ALA A 39 3.26 2.72 3.81
N LEU A 40 3.27 3.34 5.00
CA LEU A 40 4.11 4.48 5.31
C LEU A 40 5.61 4.12 5.28
N HIS A 41 6.00 3.09 6.04
CA HIS A 41 7.41 2.71 6.15
C HIS A 41 7.96 2.17 4.83
N SER A 42 7.24 1.24 4.19
CA SER A 42 7.68 0.66 2.93
C SER A 42 7.61 1.66 1.78
N GLY A 43 6.59 2.54 1.76
CA GLY A 43 6.47 3.59 0.76
C GLY A 43 7.59 4.63 0.83
N ILE A 44 7.95 5.07 2.04
CA ILE A 44 9.11 5.97 2.24
C ILE A 44 10.40 5.25 1.83
N ALA A 45 10.60 4.01 2.27
CA ALA A 45 11.80 3.24 1.97
C ALA A 45 11.99 2.98 0.47
N ALA A 46 10.91 2.70 -0.26
CA ALA A 46 10.93 2.48 -1.71
C ALA A 46 10.89 3.79 -2.53
N GLY A 47 10.77 4.95 -1.89
CA GLY A 47 10.67 6.25 -2.56
C GLY A 47 9.38 6.41 -3.35
N ALA A 48 8.24 5.99 -2.78
CA ALA A 48 6.92 6.18 -3.36
C ALA A 48 6.59 7.67 -3.54
N HIS A 49 5.90 7.99 -4.62
CA HIS A 49 5.48 9.36 -4.92
C HIS A 49 4.19 9.74 -4.20
N VAL A 50 3.34 8.74 -3.91
CA VAL A 50 2.09 8.90 -3.15
C VAL A 50 1.99 7.75 -2.16
N ILE A 51 1.61 8.06 -0.92
CA ILE A 51 1.37 7.07 0.13
C ILE A 51 -0.01 7.34 0.72
N CYS A 52 -0.94 6.40 0.50
CA CYS A 52 -2.31 6.49 0.94
C CYS A 52 -2.52 5.61 2.18
N ILE A 53 -2.79 6.24 3.32
CA ILE A 53 -2.98 5.57 4.61
C ILE A 53 -4.35 5.90 5.20
N PRO A 54 -4.95 4.99 5.99
CA PRO A 54 -6.29 5.21 6.56
C PRO A 54 -6.38 6.46 7.45
N GLU A 55 -5.28 6.84 8.11
CA GLU A 55 -5.23 7.97 9.04
C GLU A 55 -5.31 9.34 8.35
N VAL A 56 -4.98 9.38 7.05
CA VAL A 56 -4.97 10.63 6.26
C VAL A 56 -5.77 10.42 4.99
N PRO A 57 -7.08 10.70 5.01
CA PRO A 57 -7.91 10.62 3.82
C PRO A 57 -7.44 11.58 2.74
N MET A 58 -7.27 11.08 1.52
CA MET A 58 -6.92 11.88 0.33
C MET A 58 -8.04 11.81 -0.70
N SER A 59 -8.23 12.88 -1.47
CA SER A 59 -9.11 12.84 -2.62
C SER A 59 -8.42 12.23 -3.84
N LEU A 60 -9.20 11.78 -4.81
CA LEU A 60 -8.66 11.24 -6.06
C LEU A 60 -7.86 12.31 -6.83
N GLU A 61 -8.31 13.57 -6.78
CA GLU A 61 -7.64 14.71 -7.39
C GLU A 61 -6.27 14.98 -6.76
N GLU A 62 -6.16 14.86 -5.44
CA GLU A 62 -4.88 15.00 -4.72
C GLU A 62 -3.90 13.91 -5.12
N ILE A 63 -4.36 12.67 -5.26
CA ILE A 63 -3.56 11.52 -5.69
C ILE A 63 -3.08 11.72 -7.12
N THR A 64 -4.01 12.00 -8.05
CA THR A 64 -3.69 12.16 -9.47
C THR A 64 -2.77 13.36 -9.75
N ALA A 65 -2.93 14.46 -9.01
CA ALA A 65 -2.03 15.61 -9.10
C ALA A 65 -0.59 15.28 -8.69
N GLN A 66 -0.40 14.39 -7.70
CA GLN A 66 0.93 13.95 -7.31
C GLN A 66 1.53 12.96 -8.32
N VAL A 67 0.71 12.05 -8.86
CA VAL A 67 1.09 11.13 -9.94
C VAL A 67 1.56 11.91 -11.16
N GLN A 68 0.77 12.90 -11.59
CA GLN A 68 1.13 13.75 -12.73
C GLN A 68 2.44 14.51 -12.51
N ARG A 69 2.62 15.09 -11.33
CA ARG A 69 3.88 15.79 -10.98
C ARG A 69 5.11 14.87 -11.03
N ALA A 70 4.97 13.61 -10.64
CA ALA A 70 6.06 12.64 -10.72
C ALA A 70 6.38 12.31 -12.19
N HIS A 71 5.34 12.08 -12.99
CA HIS A 71 5.46 11.79 -14.42
C HIS A 71 6.10 12.95 -15.20
N ASP A 72 5.68 14.19 -14.95
CA ASP A 72 6.21 15.40 -15.59
C ASP A 72 7.70 15.61 -15.30
N ARG A 73 8.21 15.03 -14.21
CA ARG A 73 9.65 15.01 -13.86
C ARG A 73 10.41 13.84 -14.50
N GLY A 74 9.78 13.09 -15.41
CA GLY A 74 10.37 11.93 -16.07
C GLY A 74 10.51 10.70 -15.17
N ARG A 75 9.70 10.57 -14.11
CA ARG A 75 9.68 9.42 -13.21
C ARG A 75 8.45 8.56 -13.49
N ALA A 76 8.61 7.24 -13.46
CA ALA A 76 7.46 6.35 -13.39
C ALA A 76 6.83 6.45 -12.00
N PRO A 77 5.55 6.89 -11.88
CA PRO A 77 4.94 7.09 -10.57
C PRO A 77 4.75 5.77 -9.82
N LEU A 78 5.05 5.77 -8.51
CA LEU A 78 4.74 4.68 -7.59
C LEU A 78 3.79 5.20 -6.53
N VAL A 79 2.61 4.58 -6.45
CA VAL A 79 1.58 4.84 -5.44
C VAL A 79 1.53 3.64 -4.50
N VAL A 80 1.60 3.87 -3.21
CA VAL A 80 1.43 2.83 -2.19
C VAL A 80 0.14 3.09 -1.44
N VAL A 81 -0.71 2.08 -1.36
CA VAL A 81 -2.00 2.21 -0.70
C VAL A 81 -2.22 1.10 0.32
N SER A 82 -2.66 1.46 1.52
CA SER A 82 -3.08 0.51 2.55
C SER A 82 -4.46 -0.06 2.22
N GLU A 83 -4.69 -1.35 2.43
CA GLU A 83 -5.98 -2.02 2.13
C GLU A 83 -7.19 -1.39 2.83
N GLY A 84 -6.97 -0.67 3.94
CA GLY A 84 -8.01 0.04 4.68
C GLY A 84 -8.12 1.53 4.33
N PHE A 85 -7.42 2.00 3.31
CA PHE A 85 -7.53 3.38 2.86
C PHE A 85 -8.91 3.67 2.28
N THR A 86 -9.45 4.86 2.59
CA THR A 86 -10.69 5.38 2.02
C THR A 86 -10.42 6.69 1.30
N LEU A 87 -11.03 6.87 0.13
CA LEU A 87 -11.03 8.16 -0.54
C LEU A 87 -11.85 9.16 0.25
N LYS A 88 -11.43 10.41 0.27
CA LYS A 88 -12.15 11.51 0.90
C LYS A 88 -13.54 11.65 0.27
N GLY A 89 -14.58 11.55 1.10
CA GLY A 89 -15.98 11.58 0.64
C GLY A 89 -16.62 10.21 0.41
N MET A 90 -15.88 9.11 0.65
CA MET A 90 -16.44 7.76 0.70
C MET A 90 -16.52 7.33 2.17
N ASP A 91 -17.71 6.89 2.60
CA ASP A 91 -17.98 6.58 4.01
C ASP A 91 -17.40 5.23 4.47
N GLU A 92 -16.98 4.35 3.57
CA GLU A 92 -16.43 3.03 3.90
C GLU A 92 -15.23 2.64 3.03
N ALA A 93 -14.29 1.88 3.62
CA ALA A 93 -13.24 1.22 2.87
C ALA A 93 -13.84 0.27 1.83
N TYR A 94 -13.41 0.39 0.57
CA TYR A 94 -13.96 -0.37 -0.53
C TYR A 94 -13.84 -1.88 -0.25
N SER A 95 -14.97 -2.56 -0.10
CA SER A 95 -15.03 -4.00 0.14
C SER A 95 -16.30 -4.59 -0.45
N ASP A 96 -16.21 -4.99 -1.71
CA ASP A 96 -17.27 -5.78 -2.37
C ASP A 96 -17.09 -7.30 -2.15
N LYS A 97 -16.16 -7.71 -1.25
CA LYS A 97 -15.73 -9.10 -1.06
C LYS A 97 -16.46 -9.84 0.07
N GLY A 98 -17.57 -9.28 0.60
CA GLY A 98 -18.35 -9.90 1.68
C GLY A 98 -17.63 -9.91 3.03
N LEU A 99 -18.11 -10.73 3.97
CA LEU A 99 -17.58 -10.83 5.34
C LEU A 99 -16.56 -11.97 5.48
N ASP A 100 -15.58 -11.80 6.36
CA ASP A 100 -14.64 -12.85 6.76
C ASP A 100 -15.31 -13.83 7.78
N ALA A 101 -14.56 -14.87 8.18
CA ALA A 101 -15.02 -15.85 9.16
C ALA A 101 -15.35 -15.26 10.56
N PHE A 102 -14.98 -14.01 10.80
CA PHE A 102 -15.23 -13.26 12.03
C PHE A 102 -16.28 -12.16 11.86
N ASN A 103 -17.09 -12.24 10.79
CA ASN A 103 -18.13 -11.27 10.45
C ASN A 103 -17.62 -9.83 10.25
N ARG A 104 -16.40 -9.67 9.72
CA ARG A 104 -15.78 -8.38 9.39
C ARG A 104 -15.72 -8.19 7.87
N PRO A 105 -15.92 -6.96 7.35
CA PRO A 105 -15.75 -6.71 5.92
C PRO A 105 -14.37 -7.18 5.44
N ARG A 106 -14.34 -7.94 4.35
CA ARG A 106 -13.07 -8.30 3.70
C ARG A 106 -12.53 -7.06 3.02
N LEU A 107 -11.46 -6.49 3.54
CA LEU A 107 -10.77 -5.36 2.94
C LEU A 107 -9.88 -5.83 1.78
N GLY A 108 -9.55 -4.90 0.92
CA GLY A 108 -8.66 -5.12 -0.23
C GLY A 108 -9.35 -4.88 -1.57
N GLY A 109 -8.55 -4.54 -2.55
CA GLY A 109 -9.02 -4.16 -3.88
C GLY A 109 -9.09 -2.65 -4.09
N ILE A 110 -8.72 -1.83 -3.11
CA ILE A 110 -8.65 -0.37 -3.30
C ILE A 110 -7.64 0.00 -4.40
N GLY A 111 -6.54 -0.74 -4.52
CA GLY A 111 -5.59 -0.58 -5.62
C GLY A 111 -6.18 -0.89 -6.98
N GLU A 112 -7.08 -1.88 -7.05
CA GLU A 112 -7.82 -2.25 -8.28
C GLU A 112 -8.85 -1.19 -8.68
N VAL A 113 -9.33 -0.40 -7.71
CA VAL A 113 -10.25 0.73 -7.95
C VAL A 113 -9.47 1.99 -8.34
N LEU A 114 -8.37 2.27 -7.63
CA LEU A 114 -7.56 3.46 -7.88
C LEU A 114 -6.86 3.43 -9.25
N ALA A 115 -6.36 2.28 -9.67
CA ALA A 115 -5.56 2.20 -10.90
C ALA A 115 -6.33 2.64 -12.15
N PRO A 116 -7.56 2.16 -12.44
CA PRO A 116 -8.34 2.64 -13.58
C PRO A 116 -8.71 4.13 -13.50
N GLU A 117 -8.97 4.64 -12.30
CA GLU A 117 -9.32 6.04 -12.11
C GLU A 117 -8.11 6.97 -12.32
N ILE A 118 -6.92 6.56 -11.85
CA ILE A 118 -5.67 7.29 -12.11
C ILE A 118 -5.39 7.31 -13.63
N ASP A 119 -5.49 6.16 -14.31
CA ASP A 119 -5.32 6.03 -15.75
C ASP A 119 -6.29 6.97 -16.50
N ARG A 120 -7.58 6.92 -16.18
CA ARG A 120 -8.62 7.74 -16.79
C ARG A 120 -8.38 9.25 -16.64
N LEU A 121 -7.91 9.68 -15.46
CA LEU A 121 -7.75 11.11 -15.15
C LEU A 121 -6.42 11.70 -15.63
N THR A 122 -5.36 10.88 -15.66
CA THR A 122 -4.01 11.34 -16.01
C THR A 122 -3.59 10.95 -17.44
N GLY A 123 -4.23 9.94 -18.03
CA GLY A 123 -3.80 9.33 -19.28
C GLY A 123 -2.50 8.52 -19.15
N ILE A 124 -2.01 8.29 -17.94
CA ILE A 124 -0.81 7.49 -17.65
C ILE A 124 -1.24 6.05 -17.43
N GLU A 125 -0.79 5.12 -18.26
CA GLU A 125 -1.10 3.71 -18.09
C GLU A 125 -0.76 3.26 -16.66
N THR A 126 -1.76 2.80 -15.92
CA THR A 126 -1.64 2.47 -14.50
C THR A 126 -1.96 1.00 -14.24
N ARG A 127 -1.13 0.33 -13.44
CA ARG A 127 -1.31 -1.07 -13.06
C ARG A 127 -1.32 -1.21 -11.54
N SER A 128 -2.25 -2.01 -11.02
CA SER A 128 -2.29 -2.37 -9.60
C SER A 128 -1.63 -3.71 -9.33
N THR A 129 -1.06 -3.84 -8.16
CA THR A 129 -0.54 -5.10 -7.61
C THR A 129 -0.91 -5.18 -6.14
N VAL A 130 -1.70 -6.19 -5.80
CA VAL A 130 -2.08 -6.47 -4.41
C VAL A 130 -1.09 -7.46 -3.83
N LEU A 131 -0.26 -7.03 -2.87
CA LEU A 131 0.77 -7.88 -2.27
C LEU A 131 0.17 -8.98 -1.37
N GLY A 132 -0.93 -8.69 -0.69
CA GLY A 132 -1.66 -9.68 0.10
C GLY A 132 -0.78 -10.42 1.11
N HIS A 133 -0.99 -11.73 1.22
CA HIS A 133 -0.39 -12.56 2.26
C HIS A 133 1.11 -12.84 2.09
N ILE A 134 1.73 -12.54 0.96
CA ILE A 134 3.20 -12.67 0.82
C ILE A 134 3.95 -11.82 1.85
N GLN A 135 3.35 -10.71 2.30
CA GLN A 135 3.89 -9.84 3.35
C GLN A 135 4.01 -10.54 4.72
N ARG A 136 3.29 -11.64 4.93
CA ARG A 136 3.31 -12.42 6.19
C ARG A 136 4.34 -13.54 6.19
N GLY A 137 4.92 -13.86 5.03
CA GLY A 137 5.90 -14.93 4.86
C GLY A 137 7.33 -14.48 5.19
N GLY A 138 8.25 -15.45 5.17
CA GLY A 138 9.68 -15.22 5.36
C GLY A 138 10.16 -15.32 6.81
N SER A 139 11.46 -15.11 7.02
CA SER A 139 12.08 -15.18 8.33
C SER A 139 11.90 -13.87 9.11
N PRO A 140 11.50 -13.94 10.40
CA PRO A 140 11.35 -12.74 11.23
C PRO A 140 12.66 -11.95 11.33
N SER A 141 12.58 -10.62 11.27
CA SER A 141 13.72 -9.75 11.50
C SER A 141 14.16 -9.78 12.98
N ALA A 142 15.34 -9.23 13.27
CA ALA A 142 15.78 -9.07 14.66
C ALA A 142 14.78 -8.25 15.48
N PHE A 143 14.19 -7.22 14.89
CA PHE A 143 13.15 -6.40 15.54
C PHE A 143 11.91 -7.22 15.89
N ASP A 144 11.41 -8.04 14.96
CA ASP A 144 10.25 -8.90 15.19
C ASP A 144 10.50 -9.87 16.35
N ARG A 145 11.69 -10.48 16.39
CA ARG A 145 12.07 -11.45 17.42
C ARG A 145 12.18 -10.79 18.80
N VAL A 146 12.83 -9.64 18.89
CA VAL A 146 12.96 -8.88 20.15
C VAL A 146 11.59 -8.42 20.65
N LEU A 147 10.76 -7.88 19.74
CA LEU A 147 9.41 -7.42 20.09
C LEU A 147 8.55 -8.59 20.59
N ALA A 148 8.54 -9.71 19.86
CA ALA A 148 7.78 -10.91 20.27
C ALA A 148 8.24 -11.46 21.62
N THR A 149 9.55 -11.51 21.87
CA THR A 149 10.12 -11.95 23.15
C THR A 149 9.68 -11.04 24.30
N ARG A 150 9.74 -9.72 24.10
CA ARG A 150 9.31 -8.74 25.12
C ARG A 150 7.82 -8.86 25.43
N LEU A 151 6.97 -8.95 24.41
CA LEU A 151 5.53 -9.09 24.58
C LEU A 151 5.18 -10.43 25.24
N GLY A 152 5.85 -11.51 24.86
CA GLY A 152 5.68 -12.82 25.49
C GLY A 152 6.09 -12.81 26.97
N ALA A 153 7.21 -12.20 27.33
CA ALA A 153 7.66 -12.10 28.73
C ALA A 153 6.67 -11.31 29.60
N VAL A 154 6.10 -10.21 29.08
CA VAL A 154 5.14 -9.38 29.83
C VAL A 154 3.80 -10.09 30.05
N SER A 155 3.39 -11.01 29.19
CA SER A 155 2.12 -11.72 29.32
C SER A 155 2.12 -12.80 30.42
N TYR A 156 3.27 -13.11 31.04
CA TYR A 156 3.42 -14.08 32.14
C TYR A 156 3.67 -13.41 33.53
N THR A 157 3.73 -12.10 33.56
CA THR A 157 3.86 -11.29 34.80
C THR A 157 2.55 -10.57 35.11
#